data_c64f37fcb860380bfc64aff12555a34b
#
_entry.id   c64f37fcb860380bfc64aff12555a34b
#
_cell.length_a   1.000
_cell.length_b   1.000
_cell.length_c   1.000
_cell.angle_alpha   90.00
_cell.angle_beta   90.00
_cell.angle_gamma   90.00
#
_symmetry.space_group_name_H-M   'P 1'
#
loop_
_entity.id
_entity.type
_entity.pdbx_description
1 polymer ?
#
loop_
_entity_poly.entity_id
_entity_poly.type
_entity_poly.pdbx_seq_one_letter_code
_entity_poly.pdbx_strand_id
1 'polypeptide(L)'
;MRFKEDWEEAKERLKAWWNDEAMDRPVLQVTAPVRGLTSPAGWDGWSFMRYPDDPSIGIRGFLRSCEETFYGGEAYPNLHVNLGPGVMATYVGAEPKFNSETVWFETPTPWERLPRLEYDAKNHWWNYTRQLTAAALKAAGSDVIVGMTDLGGILDVASSLRGAQNLILDLFRNGRRVEDLCWQILELWHR
;
A
#
# COMPACT_ATOMS: atom_id res chain seq x y z
N MET A 1 -6.28 -16.51 -15.43
CA MET A 1 -5.21 -15.51 -15.13
C MET A 1 -3.92 -16.04 -15.76
N ARG A 2 -3.20 -15.24 -16.57
CA ARG A 2 -2.03 -15.71 -17.37
C ARG A 2 -0.92 -16.32 -16.52
N PHE A 3 -0.63 -15.74 -15.37
CA PHE A 3 0.48 -16.15 -14.52
C PHE A 3 0.08 -17.14 -13.42
N LYS A 4 -1.20 -17.57 -13.38
CA LYS A 4 -1.78 -18.47 -12.38
C LYS A 4 -2.86 -19.33 -13.05
N GLU A 5 -2.46 -20.51 -13.55
CA GLU A 5 -3.35 -21.37 -14.33
C GLU A 5 -4.56 -21.89 -13.53
N ASP A 6 -4.32 -22.27 -12.28
CA ASP A 6 -5.33 -22.74 -11.32
C ASP A 6 -5.99 -21.61 -10.50
N TRP A 7 -6.07 -20.39 -11.07
CA TRP A 7 -6.60 -19.21 -10.36
C TRP A 7 -8.01 -19.39 -9.82
N GLU A 8 -8.90 -20.03 -10.56
CA GLU A 8 -10.29 -20.18 -10.11
C GLU A 8 -10.37 -21.09 -8.86
N GLU A 9 -9.55 -22.14 -8.79
CA GLU A 9 -9.48 -22.99 -7.60
C GLU A 9 -8.86 -22.25 -6.41
N ALA A 10 -7.77 -21.51 -6.64
CA ALA A 10 -7.12 -20.70 -5.62
C ALA A 10 -8.08 -19.64 -5.08
N LYS A 11 -8.84 -18.98 -5.95
CA LYS A 11 -9.84 -17.98 -5.61
C LYS A 11 -10.98 -18.54 -4.74
N GLU A 12 -11.47 -19.74 -5.05
CA GLU A 12 -12.52 -20.36 -4.23
C GLU A 12 -12.00 -20.72 -2.82
N ARG A 13 -10.75 -21.19 -2.69
CA ARG A 13 -10.14 -21.40 -1.37
C ARG A 13 -9.92 -20.10 -0.59
N LEU A 14 -9.50 -19.03 -1.28
CA LEU A 14 -9.36 -17.70 -0.65
C LEU A 14 -10.71 -17.16 -0.17
N LYS A 15 -11.80 -17.39 -0.93
CA LYS A 15 -13.15 -17.02 -0.50
C LYS A 15 -13.61 -17.83 0.71
N ALA A 16 -13.42 -19.15 0.69
CA ALA A 16 -13.76 -20.00 1.81
C ALA A 16 -13.00 -19.58 3.08
N TRP A 17 -11.70 -19.30 2.94
CA TRP A 17 -10.88 -18.77 4.04
C TRP A 17 -11.42 -17.44 4.57
N TRP A 18 -11.78 -16.52 3.67
CA TRP A 18 -12.33 -15.22 4.05
C TRP A 18 -13.67 -15.32 4.78
N ASN A 19 -14.48 -16.32 4.43
CA ASN A 19 -15.78 -16.58 5.02
C ASN A 19 -15.72 -17.50 6.27
N ASP A 20 -14.53 -17.86 6.73
CA ASP A 20 -14.33 -18.80 7.85
C ASP A 20 -14.98 -20.17 7.60
N GLU A 21 -14.98 -20.62 6.34
CA GLU A 21 -15.54 -21.90 5.91
C GLU A 21 -14.49 -23.00 5.98
N ALA A 22 -14.96 -24.24 6.24
CA ALA A 22 -14.09 -25.42 6.24
C ALA A 22 -13.51 -25.71 4.84
N MET A 23 -12.21 -26.00 4.81
CA MET A 23 -11.47 -26.32 3.59
C MET A 23 -10.75 -27.68 3.70
N ASP A 24 -10.35 -28.20 2.55
CA ASP A 24 -9.56 -29.44 2.43
C ASP A 24 -8.14 -29.31 3.03
N ARG A 25 -7.58 -28.10 3.01
CA ARG A 25 -6.27 -27.75 3.57
C ARG A 25 -6.18 -26.27 3.91
N PRO A 26 -5.19 -25.83 4.70
CA PRO A 26 -4.91 -24.42 4.93
C PRO A 26 -4.58 -23.69 3.62
N VAL A 27 -4.93 -22.39 3.58
CA VAL A 27 -4.45 -21.47 2.53
C VAL A 27 -2.94 -21.31 2.67
N LEU A 28 -2.23 -21.55 1.59
CA LEU A 28 -0.78 -21.42 1.52
C LEU A 28 -0.41 -20.57 0.31
N GLN A 29 0.41 -19.55 0.52
CA GLN A 29 0.96 -18.76 -0.57
C GLN A 29 2.47 -19.02 -0.67
N VAL A 30 2.88 -19.58 -1.78
CA VAL A 30 4.28 -19.89 -2.06
C VAL A 30 4.68 -19.25 -3.38
N THR A 31 5.78 -18.51 -3.38
CA THR A 31 6.40 -18.01 -4.60
C THR A 31 7.81 -18.55 -4.72
N ALA A 32 8.22 -18.84 -5.94
CA ALA A 32 9.57 -19.32 -6.25
C ALA A 32 9.98 -18.82 -7.65
N PRO A 33 11.26 -18.72 -7.94
CA PRO A 33 11.70 -18.54 -9.33
C PRO A 33 11.20 -19.68 -10.21
N VAL A 34 10.79 -19.39 -11.44
CA VAL A 34 10.51 -20.45 -12.42
C VAL A 34 11.76 -21.29 -12.65
N ARG A 35 11.57 -22.56 -13.08
CA ARG A 35 12.65 -23.52 -13.25
C ARG A 35 13.77 -22.95 -14.16
N GLY A 36 15.00 -23.00 -13.67
CA GLY A 36 16.19 -22.53 -14.39
C GLY A 36 16.63 -21.12 -14.03
N LEU A 37 15.87 -20.41 -13.20
CA LEU A 37 16.28 -19.11 -12.65
C LEU A 37 16.76 -19.27 -11.20
N THR A 38 17.77 -18.48 -10.83
CA THR A 38 18.28 -18.44 -9.44
C THR A 38 17.53 -17.44 -8.57
N SER A 39 16.96 -16.41 -9.20
CA SER A 39 16.09 -15.42 -8.55
C SER A 39 15.14 -14.82 -9.58
N PRO A 40 13.95 -14.34 -9.18
CA PRO A 40 13.08 -13.56 -10.05
C PRO A 40 13.78 -12.27 -10.50
N ALA A 41 13.30 -11.65 -11.60
CA ALA A 41 13.72 -10.32 -12.00
C ALA A 41 13.64 -9.38 -10.79
N GLY A 42 14.66 -8.57 -10.62
CA GLY A 42 14.84 -7.70 -9.47
C GLY A 42 13.85 -6.52 -9.42
N TRP A 43 12.54 -6.84 -9.48
CA TRP A 43 11.50 -5.86 -9.15
C TRP A 43 11.28 -5.85 -7.64
N ASP A 44 11.18 -4.65 -7.08
CA ASP A 44 10.75 -4.46 -5.71
C ASP A 44 9.64 -3.41 -5.62
N GLY A 45 8.90 -3.43 -4.51
CA GLY A 45 7.74 -2.58 -4.28
C GLY A 45 8.05 -1.07 -4.22
N TRP A 46 9.32 -0.69 -4.14
CA TRP A 46 9.76 0.71 -4.11
C TRP A 46 10.06 1.31 -5.49
N SER A 47 9.89 0.55 -6.54
CA SER A 47 10.10 1.00 -7.92
C SER A 47 9.29 2.23 -8.28
N PHE A 48 8.07 2.38 -7.74
CA PHE A 48 7.22 3.56 -7.98
C PHE A 48 7.79 4.84 -7.35
N MET A 49 8.50 4.71 -6.23
CA MET A 49 9.12 5.85 -5.57
C MET A 49 10.47 6.24 -6.19
N ARG A 50 11.16 5.27 -6.79
CA ARG A 50 12.39 5.55 -7.53
C ARG A 50 12.15 6.23 -8.88
N TYR A 51 11.00 6.00 -9.49
CA TYR A 51 10.63 6.53 -10.80
C TYR A 51 9.28 7.24 -10.76
N PRO A 52 9.13 8.31 -9.94
CA PRO A 52 7.84 8.96 -9.73
C PRO A 52 7.31 9.63 -11.00
N ASP A 53 8.19 10.08 -11.89
CA ASP A 53 7.80 10.74 -13.15
C ASP A 53 7.38 9.75 -14.24
N ASP A 54 7.75 8.47 -14.12
CA ASP A 54 7.35 7.40 -15.05
C ASP A 54 7.01 6.10 -14.33
N PRO A 55 5.80 5.98 -13.78
CA PRO A 55 5.36 4.77 -13.09
C PRO A 55 5.31 3.54 -14.00
N SER A 56 5.35 3.72 -15.33
CA SER A 56 5.36 2.61 -16.27
C SER A 56 6.63 1.74 -16.14
N ILE A 57 7.73 2.29 -15.63
CA ILE A 57 8.96 1.54 -15.38
C ILE A 57 8.70 0.49 -14.28
N GLY A 58 8.09 0.90 -13.16
CA GLY A 58 7.73 -0.02 -12.08
C GLY A 58 6.72 -1.08 -12.53
N ILE A 59 5.69 -0.67 -13.27
CA ILE A 59 4.66 -1.59 -13.79
C ILE A 59 5.28 -2.64 -14.73
N ARG A 60 6.11 -2.22 -15.69
CA ARG A 60 6.80 -3.16 -16.61
C ARG A 60 7.73 -4.10 -15.84
N GLY A 61 8.46 -3.57 -14.87
CA GLY A 61 9.33 -4.38 -14.00
C GLY A 61 8.55 -5.46 -13.25
N PHE A 62 7.39 -5.11 -12.70
CA PHE A 62 6.51 -6.06 -12.05
C PHE A 62 5.98 -7.13 -13.01
N LEU A 63 5.45 -6.74 -14.17
CA LEU A 63 4.92 -7.68 -15.16
C LEU A 63 6.00 -8.66 -15.63
N ARG A 64 7.23 -8.20 -15.82
CA ARG A 64 8.36 -9.05 -16.11
C ARG A 64 8.66 -10.02 -14.95
N SER A 65 8.63 -9.55 -13.72
CA SER A 65 8.84 -10.42 -12.55
C SER A 65 7.77 -11.51 -12.45
N CYS A 66 6.52 -11.24 -12.89
CA CYS A 66 5.46 -12.25 -12.94
C CYS A 66 5.80 -13.40 -13.92
N GLU A 67 6.48 -13.12 -15.04
CA GLU A 67 6.92 -14.13 -16.00
C GLU A 67 8.02 -15.05 -15.43
N GLU A 68 8.76 -14.54 -14.46
CA GLU A 68 9.89 -15.24 -13.82
C GLU A 68 9.53 -15.85 -12.46
N THR A 69 8.28 -15.69 -12.02
CA THR A 69 7.79 -16.17 -10.71
C THR A 69 6.78 -17.29 -10.86
N PHE A 70 7.02 -18.39 -10.15
CA PHE A 70 6.04 -19.46 -9.92
C PHE A 70 5.15 -19.09 -8.74
N TYR A 71 3.82 -19.17 -8.93
CA TYR A 71 2.80 -18.91 -7.92
C TYR A 71 2.14 -20.22 -7.48
N GLY A 72 2.58 -20.79 -6.36
CA GLY A 72 2.09 -22.05 -5.80
C GLY A 72 1.01 -21.84 -4.74
N GLY A 73 0.16 -22.84 -4.56
CA GLY A 73 -0.98 -22.77 -3.65
C GLY A 73 -1.93 -21.66 -4.03
N GLU A 74 -2.28 -20.78 -3.10
CA GLU A 74 -3.15 -19.63 -3.31
C GLU A 74 -2.38 -18.32 -3.58
N ALA A 75 -1.06 -18.40 -3.83
CA ALA A 75 -0.31 -17.23 -4.29
C ALA A 75 -0.77 -16.81 -5.68
N TYR A 76 -0.82 -15.51 -5.92
CA TYR A 76 -1.21 -14.91 -7.19
C TYR A 76 -0.42 -13.61 -7.45
N PRO A 77 -0.29 -13.19 -8.71
CA PRO A 77 0.35 -11.92 -9.03
C PRO A 77 -0.48 -10.76 -8.50
N ASN A 78 0.07 -10.04 -7.55
CA ASN A 78 -0.55 -8.87 -6.93
C ASN A 78 0.37 -7.65 -7.08
N LEU A 79 -0.02 -6.72 -7.94
CA LEU A 79 0.66 -5.44 -8.08
C LEU A 79 0.19 -4.48 -6.99
N HIS A 80 0.92 -4.46 -5.89
CA HIS A 80 0.67 -3.52 -4.81
C HIS A 80 1.13 -2.12 -5.21
N VAL A 81 0.20 -1.16 -5.20
CA VAL A 81 0.50 0.26 -5.43
C VAL A 81 1.16 0.82 -4.17
N ASN A 82 2.47 0.56 -4.05
CA ASN A 82 3.24 0.87 -2.85
C ASN A 82 3.86 2.27 -2.93
N LEU A 83 3.38 3.16 -2.07
CA LEU A 83 3.95 4.48 -1.81
C LEU A 83 4.48 4.59 -0.36
N GLY A 84 4.68 3.46 0.27
CA GLY A 84 5.12 3.33 1.66
C GLY A 84 3.97 3.32 2.67
N PRO A 85 4.26 2.91 3.90
CA PRO A 85 3.28 2.89 4.98
C PRO A 85 2.86 4.30 5.35
N GLY A 86 1.57 4.48 5.58
CA GLY A 86 1.03 5.77 6.01
C GLY A 86 0.93 6.84 4.92
N VAL A 87 0.87 6.46 3.64
CA VAL A 87 0.74 7.42 2.54
C VAL A 87 -0.44 8.39 2.72
N MET A 88 -1.49 8.00 3.44
CA MET A 88 -2.61 8.87 3.76
C MET A 88 -2.20 10.13 4.51
N ALA A 89 -1.14 10.09 5.31
CA ALA A 89 -0.62 11.30 5.97
C ALA A 89 -0.22 12.38 4.94
N THR A 90 0.25 11.99 3.76
CA THR A 90 0.59 12.92 2.67
C THR A 90 -0.64 13.58 2.06
N TYR A 91 -1.79 12.90 2.07
CA TYR A 91 -3.04 13.44 1.54
C TYR A 91 -3.61 14.56 2.41
N VAL A 92 -3.18 14.59 3.67
CA VAL A 92 -3.60 15.59 4.66
C VAL A 92 -2.46 16.53 5.07
N GLY A 93 -1.41 16.60 4.27
CA GLY A 93 -0.38 17.64 4.34
C GLY A 93 0.92 17.27 5.03
N ALA A 94 1.15 16.00 5.39
CA ALA A 94 2.47 15.59 5.82
C ALA A 94 3.44 15.48 4.62
N GLU A 95 4.66 15.97 4.80
CA GLU A 95 5.70 15.88 3.77
C GLU A 95 6.48 14.57 3.91
N PRO A 96 6.44 13.69 2.91
CA PRO A 96 7.14 12.42 2.94
C PRO A 96 8.61 12.59 2.57
N LYS A 97 9.46 11.82 3.21
CA LYS A 97 10.85 11.63 2.82
C LYS A 97 11.09 10.16 2.47
N PHE A 98 11.19 9.90 1.19
CA PHE A 98 11.39 8.55 0.68
C PHE A 98 12.87 8.16 0.71
N ASN A 99 13.11 6.89 1.03
CA ASN A 99 14.39 6.23 0.80
C ASN A 99 14.20 4.94 -0.01
N SER A 100 15.22 4.11 -0.14
CA SER A 100 15.15 2.88 -0.94
C SER A 100 14.23 1.80 -0.36
N GLU A 101 13.82 1.91 0.90
CA GLU A 101 13.15 0.81 1.63
C GLU A 101 11.95 1.25 2.46
N THR A 102 11.72 2.56 2.61
CA THR A 102 10.61 3.08 3.43
C THR A 102 10.36 4.57 3.17
N VAL A 103 9.31 5.09 3.80
CA VAL A 103 8.99 6.51 3.87
C VAL A 103 9.06 6.99 5.32
N TRP A 104 9.58 8.20 5.52
CA TRP A 104 9.62 8.86 6.82
C TRP A 104 8.88 10.19 6.77
N PHE A 105 8.40 10.63 7.92
CA PHE A 105 7.80 11.95 8.12
C PHE A 105 8.61 12.67 9.19
N GLU A 106 9.59 13.47 8.75
CA GLU A 106 10.61 14.03 9.65
C GLU A 106 10.22 15.37 10.28
N THR A 107 9.13 15.99 9.79
CA THR A 107 8.74 17.32 10.23
C THR A 107 7.43 17.27 11.00
N PRO A 108 7.47 16.96 12.32
CA PRO A 108 6.26 16.93 13.13
C PRO A 108 5.56 18.30 13.15
N THR A 109 4.26 18.29 12.93
CA THR A 109 3.46 19.52 12.96
C THR A 109 3.03 19.83 14.39
N PRO A 110 3.41 20.99 14.96
CA PRO A 110 2.90 21.44 16.26
C PRO A 110 1.37 21.60 16.25
N TRP A 111 0.72 21.44 17.41
CA TRP A 111 -0.74 21.57 17.51
C TRP A 111 -1.27 22.92 17.02
N GLU A 112 -0.50 23.99 17.21
CA GLU A 112 -0.84 25.36 16.82
C GLU A 112 -0.83 25.56 15.31
N ARG A 113 -0.17 24.66 14.58
CA ARG A 113 -0.03 24.69 13.12
C ARG A 113 -0.78 23.55 12.42
N LEU A 114 -1.32 22.59 13.19
CA LEU A 114 -2.09 21.49 12.64
C LEU A 114 -3.50 22.01 12.28
N PRO A 115 -3.82 22.18 10.99
CA PRO A 115 -5.14 22.63 10.58
C PRO A 115 -6.16 21.49 10.84
N ARG A 116 -7.44 21.83 10.74
CA ARG A 116 -8.46 20.80 10.57
C ARG A 116 -8.16 20.03 9.30
N LEU A 117 -8.17 18.69 9.39
CA LEU A 117 -7.88 17.85 8.25
C LEU A 117 -9.07 17.83 7.29
N GLU A 118 -8.80 18.08 6.01
CA GLU A 118 -9.83 18.14 4.98
C GLU A 118 -9.35 17.37 3.73
N TYR A 119 -10.32 16.82 2.98
CA TYR A 119 -10.04 16.23 1.69
C TYR A 119 -9.68 17.32 0.68
N ASP A 120 -8.52 17.20 0.07
CA ASP A 120 -8.09 18.07 -1.03
C ASP A 120 -7.94 17.26 -2.33
N ALA A 121 -8.89 17.44 -3.25
CA ALA A 121 -8.84 16.81 -4.57
C ALA A 121 -7.63 17.23 -5.42
N LYS A 122 -6.95 18.34 -5.05
CA LYS A 122 -5.75 18.85 -5.74
C LYS A 122 -4.46 18.37 -5.09
N ASN A 123 -4.52 17.66 -3.96
CA ASN A 123 -3.34 17.15 -3.30
C ASN A 123 -2.50 16.33 -4.28
N HIS A 124 -1.19 16.61 -4.32
CA HIS A 124 -0.26 15.97 -5.25
C HIS A 124 -0.20 14.47 -5.08
N TRP A 125 -0.03 13.98 -3.84
CA TRP A 125 0.13 12.56 -3.55
C TRP A 125 -1.16 11.77 -3.77
N TRP A 126 -2.31 12.35 -3.46
CA TRP A 126 -3.60 11.77 -3.80
C TRP A 126 -3.77 11.57 -5.31
N ASN A 127 -3.46 12.60 -6.08
CA ASN A 127 -3.56 12.53 -7.54
C ASN A 127 -2.53 11.55 -8.13
N TYR A 128 -1.32 11.51 -7.59
CA TYR A 128 -0.30 10.56 -8.01
C TYR A 128 -0.74 9.11 -7.73
N THR A 129 -1.25 8.81 -6.52
CA THR A 129 -1.79 7.49 -6.18
C THR A 129 -2.89 7.05 -7.15
N ARG A 130 -3.82 7.94 -7.46
CA ARG A 130 -4.91 7.66 -8.42
C ARG A 130 -4.39 7.38 -9.83
N GLN A 131 -3.45 8.18 -10.31
CA GLN A 131 -2.85 8.00 -11.64
C GLN A 131 -2.07 6.68 -11.72
N LEU A 132 -1.28 6.38 -10.70
CA LEU A 132 -0.55 5.14 -10.60
C LEU A 132 -1.48 3.92 -10.57
N THR A 133 -2.53 3.97 -9.75
CA THR A 133 -3.54 2.90 -9.67
C THR A 133 -4.23 2.70 -11.02
N ALA A 134 -4.63 3.78 -11.70
CA ALA A 134 -5.25 3.70 -13.02
C ALA A 134 -4.30 3.11 -14.07
N ALA A 135 -3.03 3.50 -14.06
CA ALA A 135 -2.02 2.95 -14.96
C ALA A 135 -1.76 1.45 -14.66
N ALA A 136 -1.70 1.08 -13.39
CA ALA A 136 -1.54 -0.31 -12.96
C ALA A 136 -2.73 -1.17 -13.42
N LEU A 137 -3.97 -0.72 -13.19
CA LEU A 137 -5.19 -1.42 -13.64
C LEU A 137 -5.22 -1.60 -15.16
N LYS A 138 -4.87 -0.56 -15.92
CA LYS A 138 -4.81 -0.63 -17.39
C LYS A 138 -3.80 -1.67 -17.86
N ALA A 139 -2.64 -1.73 -17.23
CA ALA A 139 -1.57 -2.65 -17.62
C ALA A 139 -1.80 -4.08 -17.13
N ALA A 140 -2.43 -4.24 -15.98
CA ALA A 140 -2.73 -5.55 -15.36
C ALA A 140 -3.77 -6.36 -16.16
N GLY A 141 -4.76 -5.67 -16.73
CA GLY A 141 -5.87 -6.35 -17.41
C GLY A 141 -6.56 -7.36 -16.49
N SER A 142 -6.70 -8.61 -16.97
CA SER A 142 -7.25 -9.75 -16.22
C SER A 142 -6.15 -10.64 -15.60
N ASP A 143 -4.89 -10.33 -15.82
CA ASP A 143 -3.76 -11.23 -15.54
C ASP A 143 -3.10 -11.00 -14.19
N VAL A 144 -3.40 -9.85 -13.56
CA VAL A 144 -2.81 -9.40 -12.29
C VAL A 144 -3.88 -8.75 -11.45
N ILE A 145 -3.87 -9.02 -10.16
CA ILE A 145 -4.65 -8.25 -9.19
C ILE A 145 -3.90 -6.97 -8.86
N VAL A 146 -4.57 -5.84 -8.89
CA VAL A 146 -4.00 -4.57 -8.42
C VAL A 146 -4.46 -4.36 -6.99
N GLY A 147 -3.51 -4.39 -6.07
CA GLY A 147 -3.75 -4.16 -4.65
C GLY A 147 -3.93 -2.68 -4.33
N MET A 148 -4.73 -2.40 -3.32
CA MET A 148 -4.91 -1.05 -2.79
C MET A 148 -3.61 -0.57 -2.12
N THR A 149 -3.32 0.74 -2.21
CA THR A 149 -2.21 1.35 -1.48
C THR A 149 -2.40 1.21 0.04
N ASP A 150 -1.29 1.20 0.78
CA ASP A 150 -1.33 1.17 2.24
C ASP A 150 -1.66 2.55 2.80
N LEU A 151 -2.92 2.75 3.19
CA LEU A 151 -3.37 3.99 3.81
C LEU A 151 -2.82 4.18 5.24
N GLY A 152 -2.33 3.10 5.85
CA GLY A 152 -1.93 3.07 7.25
C GLY A 152 -3.12 3.03 8.22
N GLY A 153 -2.82 2.78 9.47
CA GLY A 153 -3.77 2.90 10.57
C GLY A 153 -3.97 4.35 11.01
N ILE A 154 -5.06 4.63 11.72
CA ILE A 154 -5.38 5.99 12.18
C ILE A 154 -4.26 6.56 13.06
N LEU A 155 -3.70 5.75 13.96
CA LEU A 155 -2.58 6.17 14.81
C LEU A 155 -1.28 6.31 14.04
N ASP A 156 -1.08 5.56 12.94
CA ASP A 156 0.10 5.71 12.07
C ASP A 156 0.05 7.05 11.35
N VAL A 157 -1.12 7.44 10.83
CA VAL A 157 -1.32 8.76 10.21
C VAL A 157 -1.15 9.87 11.25
N ALA A 158 -1.73 9.73 12.44
CA ALA A 158 -1.56 10.70 13.52
C ALA A 158 -0.08 10.83 13.94
N SER A 159 0.63 9.70 14.00
CA SER A 159 2.08 9.66 14.29
C SER A 159 2.90 10.35 13.21
N SER A 160 2.55 10.15 11.93
CA SER A 160 3.21 10.81 10.80
C SER A 160 3.04 12.32 10.83
N LEU A 161 1.86 12.82 11.27
CA LEU A 161 1.56 14.24 11.39
C LEU A 161 2.23 14.89 12.62
N ARG A 162 2.19 14.21 13.78
CA ARG A 162 2.64 14.76 15.06
C ARG A 162 4.07 14.41 15.42
N GLY A 163 4.64 13.36 14.80
CA GLY A 163 5.84 12.69 15.24
C GLY A 163 5.55 11.70 16.38
N ALA A 164 6.10 10.50 16.30
CA ALA A 164 5.79 9.40 17.22
C ALA A 164 5.99 9.76 18.71
N GLN A 165 7.12 10.41 19.04
CA GLN A 165 7.41 10.81 20.43
C GLN A 165 6.41 11.85 20.94
N ASN A 166 6.07 12.85 20.11
CA ASN A 166 5.10 13.87 20.49
C ASN A 166 3.71 13.26 20.68
N LEU A 167 3.28 12.36 19.80
CA LEU A 167 1.98 11.70 19.90
C LEU A 167 1.88 10.90 21.21
N ILE A 168 2.90 10.15 21.59
CA ILE A 168 2.93 9.42 22.86
C ILE A 168 2.77 10.36 24.05
N LEU A 169 3.51 11.47 24.06
CA LEU A 169 3.39 12.48 25.13
C LEU A 169 2.01 13.15 25.14
N ASP A 170 1.45 13.37 23.94
CA ASP A 170 0.13 14.00 23.78
C ASP A 170 -1.00 13.11 24.30
N LEU A 171 -0.88 11.78 24.26
CA LEU A 171 -1.86 10.87 24.88
C LEU A 171 -2.07 11.17 26.37
N PHE A 172 -1.00 11.60 27.07
CA PHE A 172 -1.07 11.97 28.49
C PHE A 172 -1.43 13.44 28.72
N ARG A 173 -0.96 14.36 27.87
CA ARG A 173 -1.06 15.80 28.07
C ARG A 173 -2.26 16.42 27.37
N ASN A 174 -2.62 15.89 26.21
CA ASN A 174 -3.57 16.45 25.25
C ASN A 174 -4.54 15.36 24.72
N GLY A 175 -4.91 14.35 25.51
CA GLY A 175 -5.64 13.17 25.05
C GLY A 175 -6.87 13.48 24.20
N ARG A 176 -7.67 14.51 24.58
CA ARG A 176 -8.83 14.94 23.78
C ARG A 176 -8.44 15.43 22.38
N ARG A 177 -7.33 16.16 22.25
CA ARG A 177 -6.85 16.61 20.92
C ARG A 177 -6.39 15.45 20.06
N VAL A 178 -5.79 14.42 20.67
CA VAL A 178 -5.42 13.19 19.97
C VAL A 178 -6.67 12.45 19.50
N GLU A 179 -7.67 12.33 20.36
CA GLU A 179 -8.96 11.73 20.01
C GLU A 179 -9.64 12.46 18.86
N ASP A 180 -9.74 13.79 18.94
CA ASP A 180 -10.31 14.62 17.87
C ASP A 180 -9.54 14.47 16.54
N LEU A 181 -8.20 14.37 16.59
CA LEU A 181 -7.38 14.11 15.41
C LEU A 181 -7.66 12.73 14.81
N CYS A 182 -7.76 11.70 15.64
CA CYS A 182 -8.09 10.36 15.20
C CYS A 182 -9.47 10.29 14.53
N TRP A 183 -10.47 10.98 15.05
CA TRP A 183 -11.79 11.06 14.42
C TRP A 183 -11.75 11.75 13.06
N GLN A 184 -11.00 12.85 12.91
CA GLN A 184 -10.82 13.52 11.62
C GLN A 184 -10.15 12.58 10.60
N ILE A 185 -9.11 11.83 11.02
CA ILE A 185 -8.42 10.86 10.15
C ILE A 185 -9.40 9.74 9.73
N LEU A 186 -10.18 9.21 10.68
CA LEU A 186 -11.17 8.16 10.40
C LEU A 186 -12.22 8.60 9.37
N GLU A 187 -12.75 9.82 9.52
CA GLU A 187 -13.70 10.39 8.57
C GLU A 187 -13.12 10.48 7.15
N LEU A 188 -11.85 10.87 7.03
CA LEU A 188 -11.16 10.98 5.74
C LEU A 188 -10.76 9.61 5.18
N TRP A 189 -10.45 8.65 6.04
CA TRP A 189 -10.12 7.28 5.64
C TRP A 189 -11.28 6.58 4.92
N HIS A 190 -12.52 6.94 5.24
CA HIS A 190 -13.75 6.40 4.64
C HIS A 190 -14.26 7.20 3.42
N ARG A 191 -13.57 8.23 3.01
CA ARG A 191 -13.91 9.02 1.80
C ARG A 191 -13.20 8.54 0.57
#